data_1cf0aac698d04964d60752fbe82c60e7
#
_entry.id   1cf0aac698d04964d60752fbe82c60e7
#
_cell.length_a   1.000
_cell.length_b   1.000
_cell.length_c   1.000
_cell.angle_alpha   90.00
_cell.angle_beta   90.00
_cell.angle_gamma   90.00
#
_symmetry.space_group_name_H-M   'P 1'
#
loop_
_entity.id
_entity.type
_entity.pdbx_description
1 polymer ?
#
loop_
_entity_poly.entity_id
_entity_poly.type
_entity_poly.pdbx_seq_one_letter_code
_entity_poly.pdbx_strand_id
1 'polypeptide(L)'
;MQVSAGNWALARRGATRLSDPRPSVLGMQMVQGTLDDLGTPLREVTFVVVDLETTGGSPNECGITEVGAVKVRGGEVLGEFQTLVHPGQPIPAFISVLTGITDAMVATAPPIEVVLPAFLDFAAGSVLVAHNAGFDISFLKAATARLGRDWPGFPVLDTVHLARQVVTRDETPNHRLASLARLFHSETTPDHRALHDARATVDVLHGLLGRVGSLGVHSLEELTAYTSRVPAATRRKRHLADGLPDAPGVYVFKDGSGRALYVGTSVSIRTRVRSYFTAAEGRRRIGEMVRIAESVTPIVCATALEAEVRELRLIADLKPPYNRRSRHPEKAMWVKLTVEPFPRLSIVRQVLPDGAEYAGPFASRARAEEAVAALHEVLPLRQCTTRLSPRRQGASCVLAELGKCGAPCSGAQTPEEYAAVASDAAAVLTGDGRNVVAALRARMATLSDRERFEEARVVRDRTLALVRGAARAQRLDPLARIPELVAARHDPVLGGWEFVCVRYGRLAGSAHSPRGIDPVPHLRALQAAAEVVAAPVAPAPAAHPEETERILRWLDMPGVRIVEVTGTWTCPVGGASAAREALEPLEASRARVPGFAAVG
;
A
#
# COMPACT_ATOMS: atom_id res chain seq x y z
N MET A 1 25.82 19.86 13.19
CA MET A 1 26.45 19.04 14.22
C MET A 1 27.50 18.18 13.52
N GLN A 2 28.79 18.52 13.74
CA GLN A 2 29.91 17.74 13.21
C GLN A 2 30.07 16.47 14.05
N VAL A 3 30.01 15.31 13.42
CA VAL A 3 30.36 14.03 14.06
C VAL A 3 31.78 13.69 13.62
N SER A 4 32.71 13.84 14.53
CA SER A 4 34.11 13.42 14.35
C SER A 4 34.24 11.92 14.57
N ALA A 5 35.07 11.27 13.75
CA ALA A 5 35.43 9.89 13.87
C ALA A 5 36.09 9.60 15.22
N GLY A 6 35.45 8.79 16.05
CA GLY A 6 35.93 8.34 17.35
C GLY A 6 36.17 6.84 17.38
N ASN A 7 37.39 6.50 17.78
CA ASN A 7 37.98 5.15 17.92
C ASN A 7 37.10 4.16 18.70
N TRP A 8 36.95 2.96 18.18
CA TRP A 8 36.42 1.80 18.89
C TRP A 8 37.54 1.06 19.61
N ALA A 9 37.60 1.25 20.92
CA ALA A 9 38.38 0.39 21.82
C ALA A 9 37.44 -0.61 22.50
N LEU A 10 37.78 -1.89 22.40
CA LEU A 10 37.14 -3.02 23.08
C LEU A 10 37.27 -2.90 24.61
N ALA A 11 36.14 -2.84 25.31
CA ALA A 11 36.09 -3.09 26.74
C ALA A 11 35.35 -4.41 27.01
N ARG A 12 36.09 -5.46 27.37
CA ARG A 12 35.60 -6.64 28.09
C ARG A 12 35.53 -6.26 29.58
N ARG A 13 34.39 -6.50 30.24
CA ARG A 13 34.23 -7.12 31.57
C ARG A 13 32.82 -6.88 32.16
N GLY A 14 32.28 -7.93 32.81
CA GLY A 14 31.31 -7.81 33.91
C GLY A 14 29.95 -8.44 33.65
N ALA A 15 29.83 -9.75 33.89
CA ALA A 15 28.54 -10.42 34.02
C ALA A 15 27.89 -10.06 35.38
N THR A 16 26.71 -9.45 35.35
CA THR A 16 25.80 -9.46 36.48
C THR A 16 24.43 -9.90 35.98
N ARG A 17 23.92 -10.99 36.56
CA ARG A 17 22.60 -11.52 36.31
C ARG A 17 21.56 -10.55 36.89
N LEU A 18 20.67 -10.05 36.06
CA LEU A 18 19.41 -9.44 36.46
C LEU A 18 18.27 -10.13 35.70
N SER A 19 17.28 -10.49 36.47
CA SER A 19 16.05 -11.20 36.18
C SER A 19 15.30 -10.67 34.96
N ASP A 20 14.91 -11.61 34.12
CA ASP A 20 14.17 -11.50 32.87
C ASP A 20 12.69 -11.09 33.10
N PRO A 21 12.21 -9.96 32.58
CA PRO A 21 10.80 -9.81 32.28
C PRO A 21 10.59 -10.15 30.80
N ARG A 22 9.87 -11.25 30.53
CA ARG A 22 9.46 -11.66 29.21
C ARG A 22 8.81 -10.48 28.47
N PRO A 23 9.31 -10.04 27.31
CA PRO A 23 8.60 -9.08 26.49
C PRO A 23 7.43 -9.79 25.80
N SER A 24 6.23 -9.22 25.96
CA SER A 24 5.06 -9.51 25.17
C SER A 24 5.41 -9.45 23.68
N VAL A 25 5.03 -10.47 22.93
CA VAL A 25 5.20 -10.57 21.49
C VAL A 25 4.30 -9.50 20.82
N LEU A 26 4.82 -8.31 20.64
CA LEU A 26 4.23 -7.32 19.72
C LEU A 26 4.54 -7.79 18.30
N GLY A 27 3.47 -8.09 17.55
CA GLY A 27 3.54 -8.57 16.17
C GLY A 27 4.31 -7.60 15.28
N MET A 28 5.40 -8.10 14.72
CA MET A 28 6.15 -7.39 13.68
C MET A 28 5.37 -7.42 12.38
N GLN A 29 4.87 -6.26 11.96
CA GLN A 29 4.38 -6.06 10.59
C GLN A 29 5.55 -6.09 9.62
N MET A 30 5.60 -7.11 8.79
CA MET A 30 6.47 -7.14 7.61
C MET A 30 5.87 -6.20 6.54
N VAL A 31 6.60 -5.15 6.20
CA VAL A 31 6.23 -4.23 5.11
C VAL A 31 6.62 -4.90 3.80
N GLN A 32 5.70 -5.62 3.20
CA GLN A 32 5.75 -6.00 1.80
C GLN A 32 5.16 -4.89 0.93
N GLY A 33 5.67 -4.76 -0.27
CA GLY A 33 5.33 -3.84 -1.34
C GLY A 33 4.05 -3.00 -1.21
N THR A 34 3.84 -1.98 -1.92
CA THR A 34 2.80 -0.94 -1.76
C THR A 34 1.55 -1.38 -0.96
N LEU A 35 1.13 -0.59 0.02
CA LEU A 35 -0.04 -0.80 0.90
C LEU A 35 -1.33 -1.30 0.20
N ASP A 36 -1.45 -1.11 -1.11
CA ASP A 36 -2.56 -1.59 -1.93
C ASP A 36 -2.43 -3.06 -2.41
N ASP A 37 -1.26 -3.70 -2.22
CA ASP A 37 -1.00 -5.10 -2.59
C ASP A 37 -1.05 -6.06 -1.38
N LEU A 38 -1.14 -5.52 -0.18
CA LEU A 38 -1.31 -6.27 1.06
C LEU A 38 -2.81 -6.42 1.31
N GLY A 39 -3.37 -7.58 0.94
CA GLY A 39 -4.73 -7.93 1.32
C GLY A 39 -4.91 -7.85 2.85
N THR A 40 -6.16 -7.79 3.33
CA THR A 40 -6.49 -7.70 4.74
C THR A 40 -5.96 -8.94 5.49
N PRO A 41 -5.03 -8.82 6.45
CA PRO A 41 -4.51 -9.97 7.19
C PRO A 41 -5.62 -10.76 7.86
N LEU A 42 -5.61 -12.10 7.75
CA LEU A 42 -6.70 -12.94 8.28
C LEU A 42 -6.98 -12.72 9.77
N ARG A 43 -5.97 -12.37 10.57
CA ARG A 43 -6.14 -12.04 12.00
C ARG A 43 -6.91 -10.74 12.25
N GLU A 44 -7.00 -9.85 11.23
CA GLU A 44 -7.71 -8.57 11.31
C GLU A 44 -9.11 -8.65 10.70
N VAL A 45 -9.41 -9.75 9.99
CA VAL A 45 -10.72 -10.01 9.41
C VAL A 45 -11.70 -10.41 10.50
N THR A 46 -12.86 -9.76 10.50
CA THR A 46 -13.99 -10.21 11.32
C THR A 46 -14.81 -11.22 10.52
N PHE A 47 -14.97 -12.41 11.04
CA PHE A 47 -15.84 -13.43 10.49
C PHE A 47 -17.12 -13.52 11.32
N VAL A 48 -18.26 -13.73 10.67
CA VAL A 48 -19.52 -14.13 11.31
C VAL A 48 -19.88 -15.49 10.76
N VAL A 49 -19.69 -16.51 11.60
CA VAL A 49 -20.09 -17.88 11.30
C VAL A 49 -21.56 -18.01 11.60
N VAL A 50 -22.37 -18.36 10.62
CA VAL A 50 -23.82 -18.46 10.71
C VAL A 50 -24.27 -19.85 10.33
N ASP A 51 -25.27 -20.33 11.04
CA ASP A 51 -26.01 -21.55 10.76
C ASP A 51 -27.50 -21.29 10.94
N LEU A 52 -28.33 -21.92 10.13
CA LEU A 52 -29.79 -21.74 10.13
C LEU A 52 -30.50 -23.09 10.23
N GLU A 53 -31.49 -23.15 11.12
CA GLU A 53 -32.48 -24.22 11.07
C GLU A 53 -33.75 -23.74 10.33
N THR A 54 -34.34 -24.62 9.56
CA THR A 54 -35.44 -24.27 8.65
C THR A 54 -36.54 -25.35 8.61
N THR A 55 -37.71 -25.00 8.10
CA THR A 55 -38.78 -25.98 7.90
C THR A 55 -38.57 -26.92 6.71
N GLY A 56 -37.47 -26.74 5.94
CA GLY A 56 -37.13 -27.55 4.77
C GLY A 56 -36.07 -26.91 3.89
N GLY A 57 -35.79 -27.47 2.71
CA GLY A 57 -34.65 -27.13 1.85
C GLY A 57 -34.85 -26.00 0.86
N SER A 58 -36.08 -25.49 0.64
CA SER A 58 -36.38 -24.47 -0.37
C SER A 58 -36.50 -23.07 0.24
N PRO A 59 -35.59 -22.12 -0.07
CA PRO A 59 -35.65 -20.79 0.52
C PRO A 59 -36.88 -19.97 0.12
N ASN A 60 -37.60 -20.35 -0.94
CA ASN A 60 -38.80 -19.69 -1.41
C ASN A 60 -40.08 -20.24 -0.74
N GLU A 61 -40.05 -21.48 -0.29
CA GLU A 61 -41.23 -22.22 0.22
C GLU A 61 -41.14 -22.49 1.72
N CYS A 62 -39.93 -22.48 2.29
CA CYS A 62 -39.68 -22.83 3.69
C CYS A 62 -39.32 -21.60 4.51
N GLY A 63 -39.67 -21.66 5.81
CA GLY A 63 -39.33 -20.63 6.79
C GLY A 63 -38.07 -20.98 7.59
N ILE A 64 -37.44 -19.96 8.14
CA ILE A 64 -36.36 -20.10 9.11
C ILE A 64 -36.99 -20.34 10.49
N THR A 65 -36.47 -21.30 11.26
CA THR A 65 -36.93 -21.65 12.62
C THR A 65 -35.94 -21.24 13.70
N GLU A 66 -34.65 -21.20 13.41
CA GLU A 66 -33.60 -20.70 14.31
C GLU A 66 -32.50 -20.02 13.51
N VAL A 67 -31.90 -18.96 14.08
CA VAL A 67 -30.69 -18.32 13.60
C VAL A 67 -29.64 -18.43 14.70
N GLY A 68 -28.49 -19.04 14.40
CA GLY A 68 -27.33 -19.08 15.25
C GLY A 68 -26.13 -18.47 14.57
N ALA A 69 -25.42 -17.57 15.23
CA ALA A 69 -24.19 -17.02 14.66
C ALA A 69 -23.16 -16.67 15.74
N VAL A 70 -21.88 -16.80 15.38
CA VAL A 70 -20.73 -16.45 16.22
C VAL A 70 -19.84 -15.48 15.47
N LYS A 71 -19.57 -14.33 16.05
CA LYS A 71 -18.63 -13.33 15.52
C LYS A 71 -17.26 -13.54 16.11
N VAL A 72 -16.25 -13.72 15.25
CA VAL A 72 -14.86 -13.98 15.66
C VAL A 72 -13.87 -13.09 14.91
N ARG A 73 -12.76 -12.75 15.56
CA ARG A 73 -11.65 -12.01 14.98
C ARG A 73 -10.35 -12.37 15.68
N GLY A 74 -9.31 -12.68 14.92
CA GLY A 74 -7.99 -12.99 15.47
C GLY A 74 -7.97 -14.22 16.40
N GLY A 75 -8.94 -15.14 16.27
CA GLY A 75 -9.11 -16.30 17.15
C GLY A 75 -9.99 -16.05 18.38
N GLU A 76 -10.45 -14.82 18.61
CA GLU A 76 -11.29 -14.45 19.76
C GLU A 76 -12.77 -14.36 19.36
N VAL A 77 -13.67 -14.84 20.23
CA VAL A 77 -15.13 -14.67 20.09
C VAL A 77 -15.50 -13.26 20.54
N LEU A 78 -16.04 -12.46 19.64
CA LEU A 78 -16.47 -11.08 19.91
C LEU A 78 -17.94 -10.99 20.32
N GLY A 79 -18.74 -12.00 20.02
CA GLY A 79 -20.15 -12.06 20.38
C GLY A 79 -20.88 -13.21 19.70
N GLU A 80 -22.07 -13.49 20.22
CA GLU A 80 -22.94 -14.54 19.70
C GLU A 80 -24.33 -13.97 19.44
N PHE A 81 -25.01 -14.53 18.46
CA PHE A 81 -26.38 -14.21 18.10
C PHE A 81 -27.19 -15.52 18.06
N GLN A 82 -28.23 -15.62 18.86
CA GLN A 82 -29.12 -16.78 18.84
C GLN A 82 -30.56 -16.35 19.03
N THR A 83 -31.44 -16.84 18.17
CA THR A 83 -32.87 -16.66 18.36
C THR A 83 -33.67 -17.72 17.60
N LEU A 84 -34.74 -18.21 18.23
CA LEU A 84 -35.79 -18.90 17.52
C LEU A 84 -36.56 -17.89 16.64
N VAL A 85 -37.10 -18.36 15.54
CA VAL A 85 -37.87 -17.56 14.57
C VAL A 85 -39.20 -18.24 14.30
N HIS A 86 -40.29 -17.47 14.31
CA HIS A 86 -41.59 -17.99 13.89
C HIS A 86 -41.59 -18.16 12.35
N PRO A 87 -41.68 -19.40 11.83
CA PRO A 87 -41.46 -19.68 10.41
C PRO A 87 -42.65 -19.30 9.50
N GLY A 88 -43.77 -18.89 10.08
CA GLY A 88 -45.00 -18.58 9.34
C GLY A 88 -45.77 -19.80 8.79
N GLN A 89 -45.32 -20.99 9.08
CA GLN A 89 -45.91 -22.26 8.65
C GLN A 89 -45.56 -23.38 9.63
N PRO A 90 -46.33 -24.49 9.66
CA PRO A 90 -46.04 -25.64 10.51
C PRO A 90 -44.67 -26.27 10.21
N ILE A 91 -43.98 -26.75 11.25
CA ILE A 91 -42.71 -27.46 11.08
C ILE A 91 -43.01 -28.92 10.76
N PRO A 92 -42.51 -29.47 9.65
CA PRO A 92 -42.69 -30.90 9.35
C PRO A 92 -42.13 -31.79 10.44
N ALA A 93 -42.85 -32.86 10.81
CA ALA A 93 -42.52 -33.73 11.92
C ALA A 93 -41.08 -34.28 11.84
N PHE A 94 -40.58 -34.61 10.65
CA PHE A 94 -39.22 -35.11 10.46
C PHE A 94 -38.17 -34.02 10.75
N ILE A 95 -38.47 -32.74 10.47
CA ILE A 95 -37.60 -31.62 10.83
C ILE A 95 -37.57 -31.41 12.34
N SER A 96 -38.74 -31.47 13.00
CA SER A 96 -38.81 -31.36 14.46
C SER A 96 -38.02 -32.51 15.16
N VAL A 97 -38.02 -33.71 14.58
CA VAL A 97 -37.19 -34.81 15.12
C VAL A 97 -35.70 -34.57 14.86
N LEU A 98 -35.31 -33.97 13.72
CA LEU A 98 -33.93 -33.71 13.36
C LEU A 98 -33.31 -32.57 14.20
N THR A 99 -34.01 -31.44 14.32
CA THR A 99 -33.51 -30.20 14.94
C THR A 99 -33.89 -30.08 16.44
N GLY A 100 -34.86 -30.89 16.89
CA GLY A 100 -35.44 -30.74 18.21
C GLY A 100 -36.35 -29.52 18.36
N ILE A 101 -36.58 -28.74 17.29
CA ILE A 101 -37.42 -27.54 17.33
C ILE A 101 -38.85 -27.91 16.98
N THR A 102 -39.79 -27.56 17.86
CA THR A 102 -41.22 -27.86 17.70
C THR A 102 -42.03 -26.59 17.43
N ASP A 103 -43.24 -26.74 16.87
CA ASP A 103 -44.16 -25.60 16.67
C ASP A 103 -44.43 -24.85 17.97
N ALA A 104 -44.53 -25.54 19.09
CA ALA A 104 -44.73 -24.93 20.41
C ALA A 104 -43.57 -24.01 20.82
N MET A 105 -42.33 -24.36 20.49
CA MET A 105 -41.14 -23.54 20.77
C MET A 105 -41.10 -22.26 19.97
N VAL A 106 -41.54 -22.28 18.71
CA VAL A 106 -41.51 -21.12 17.83
C VAL A 106 -42.81 -20.30 17.83
N ALA A 107 -43.86 -20.77 18.51
CA ALA A 107 -45.16 -20.10 18.50
C ALA A 107 -45.15 -18.63 19.01
N THR A 108 -44.27 -18.34 20.00
CA THR A 108 -44.06 -17.02 20.54
C THR A 108 -42.77 -16.34 20.08
N ALA A 109 -42.03 -16.98 19.19
CA ALA A 109 -40.79 -16.42 18.66
C ALA A 109 -41.06 -15.24 17.72
N PRO A 110 -40.12 -14.28 17.62
CA PRO A 110 -40.27 -13.16 16.71
C PRO A 110 -40.26 -13.66 15.25
N PRO A 111 -41.01 -12.98 14.36
CA PRO A 111 -40.98 -13.31 12.94
C PRO A 111 -39.67 -12.83 12.29
N ILE A 112 -39.35 -13.35 11.11
CA ILE A 112 -38.08 -13.07 10.40
C ILE A 112 -37.90 -11.58 10.09
N GLU A 113 -38.99 -10.83 9.94
CA GLU A 113 -39.00 -9.37 9.71
C GLU A 113 -38.37 -8.58 10.85
N VAL A 114 -38.40 -9.12 12.07
CA VAL A 114 -37.78 -8.53 13.26
C VAL A 114 -36.36 -9.05 13.45
N VAL A 115 -36.13 -10.34 13.20
CA VAL A 115 -34.86 -11.00 13.44
C VAL A 115 -33.80 -10.62 12.41
N LEU A 116 -34.18 -10.57 11.13
CA LEU A 116 -33.23 -10.37 10.04
C LEU A 116 -32.49 -9.01 10.10
N PRO A 117 -33.15 -7.86 10.38
CA PRO A 117 -32.43 -6.60 10.55
C PRO A 117 -31.37 -6.66 11.66
N ALA A 118 -31.70 -7.23 12.82
CA ALA A 118 -30.77 -7.36 13.93
C ALA A 118 -29.58 -8.28 13.58
N PHE A 119 -29.82 -9.37 12.83
CA PHE A 119 -28.74 -10.22 12.32
C PHE A 119 -27.86 -9.49 11.31
N LEU A 120 -28.45 -8.73 10.36
CA LEU A 120 -27.67 -7.96 9.38
C LEU A 120 -26.80 -6.89 10.05
N ASP A 121 -27.30 -6.23 11.10
CA ASP A 121 -26.53 -5.28 11.90
C ASP A 121 -25.40 -6.01 12.67
N PHE A 122 -25.69 -7.18 13.25
CA PHE A 122 -24.68 -8.01 13.89
C PHE A 122 -23.57 -8.42 12.92
N ALA A 123 -23.92 -8.76 11.68
CA ALA A 123 -22.98 -9.19 10.63
C ALA A 123 -22.30 -8.03 9.91
N ALA A 124 -22.67 -6.77 10.15
CA ALA A 124 -22.15 -5.63 9.39
C ALA A 124 -20.62 -5.57 9.38
N GLY A 125 -20.04 -5.34 8.20
CA GLY A 125 -18.58 -5.23 8.00
C GLY A 125 -17.80 -6.55 8.14
N SER A 126 -18.48 -7.70 8.20
CA SER A 126 -17.85 -9.02 8.37
C SER A 126 -17.88 -9.86 7.11
N VAL A 127 -17.06 -10.91 7.09
CA VAL A 127 -17.17 -12.03 6.13
C VAL A 127 -18.13 -13.05 6.71
N LEU A 128 -19.20 -13.40 5.97
CA LEU A 128 -20.10 -14.47 6.37
C LEU A 128 -19.44 -15.84 6.10
N VAL A 129 -19.50 -16.72 7.09
CA VAL A 129 -18.98 -18.08 7.00
C VAL A 129 -20.10 -19.05 7.33
N ALA A 130 -20.26 -20.11 6.54
CA ALA A 130 -21.16 -21.19 6.88
C ALA A 130 -20.63 -22.55 6.38
N HIS A 131 -21.14 -23.63 6.95
CA HIS A 131 -20.81 -24.97 6.51
C HIS A 131 -21.80 -25.44 5.44
N ASN A 132 -21.40 -25.40 4.16
CA ASN A 132 -22.26 -25.47 2.98
C ASN A 132 -23.06 -24.16 2.78
N ALA A 133 -22.34 -23.06 2.77
CA ALA A 133 -22.85 -21.67 2.80
C ALA A 133 -23.93 -21.36 1.74
N GLY A 134 -23.98 -22.11 0.64
CA GLY A 134 -25.02 -21.97 -0.36
C GLY A 134 -26.43 -22.10 0.19
N PHE A 135 -26.62 -22.94 1.21
CA PHE A 135 -27.90 -23.14 1.89
C PHE A 135 -28.30 -21.90 2.70
N ASP A 136 -27.52 -21.56 3.72
CA ASP A 136 -27.83 -20.47 4.66
C ASP A 136 -27.96 -19.14 3.98
N ILE A 137 -27.02 -18.82 3.09
CA ILE A 137 -27.00 -17.57 2.34
C ILE A 137 -28.21 -17.43 1.42
N SER A 138 -28.71 -18.54 0.87
CA SER A 138 -29.91 -18.49 0.02
C SER A 138 -31.16 -18.14 0.81
N PHE A 139 -31.32 -18.68 2.03
CA PHE A 139 -32.42 -18.34 2.95
C PHE A 139 -32.35 -16.90 3.41
N LEU A 140 -31.18 -16.40 3.81
CA LEU A 140 -30.98 -15.00 4.22
C LEU A 140 -31.29 -14.03 3.07
N LYS A 141 -30.83 -14.34 1.85
CA LYS A 141 -31.13 -13.53 0.66
C LYS A 141 -32.62 -13.53 0.33
N ALA A 142 -33.28 -14.69 0.36
CA ALA A 142 -34.71 -14.78 0.11
C ALA A 142 -35.52 -14.01 1.17
N ALA A 143 -35.14 -14.08 2.43
CA ALA A 143 -35.76 -13.32 3.50
C ALA A 143 -35.54 -11.80 3.30
N THR A 144 -34.32 -11.36 2.93
CA THR A 144 -34.01 -9.95 2.63
C THR A 144 -34.87 -9.43 1.48
N ALA A 145 -34.99 -10.21 0.40
CA ALA A 145 -35.81 -9.85 -0.76
C ALA A 145 -37.31 -9.75 -0.42
N ARG A 146 -37.84 -10.67 0.42
CA ARG A 146 -39.24 -10.60 0.90
C ARG A 146 -39.53 -9.33 1.69
N LEU A 147 -38.53 -8.80 2.39
CA LEU A 147 -38.64 -7.52 3.11
C LEU A 147 -38.45 -6.28 2.23
N GLY A 148 -38.25 -6.45 0.91
CA GLY A 148 -38.00 -5.35 -0.02
C GLY A 148 -36.68 -4.63 0.26
N ARG A 149 -35.70 -5.31 0.86
CA ARG A 149 -34.37 -4.74 1.17
C ARG A 149 -33.32 -5.29 0.20
N ASP A 150 -32.30 -4.48 -0.07
CA ASP A 150 -31.14 -4.95 -0.82
C ASP A 150 -30.24 -5.83 0.07
N TRP A 151 -29.69 -6.88 -0.51
CA TRP A 151 -28.69 -7.71 0.15
C TRP A 151 -27.38 -6.93 0.31
N PRO A 152 -26.79 -6.81 1.53
CA PRO A 152 -25.61 -5.96 1.77
C PRO A 152 -24.31 -6.40 1.07
N GLY A 153 -24.35 -7.48 0.27
CA GLY A 153 -23.19 -7.90 -0.53
C GLY A 153 -22.03 -8.46 0.30
N PHE A 154 -22.31 -9.10 1.42
CA PHE A 154 -21.26 -9.72 2.25
C PHE A 154 -20.35 -10.65 1.44
N PRO A 155 -19.01 -10.59 1.64
CA PRO A 155 -18.13 -11.68 1.24
C PRO A 155 -18.56 -12.98 1.95
N VAL A 156 -18.53 -14.12 1.25
CA VAL A 156 -18.97 -15.41 1.79
C VAL A 156 -17.85 -16.43 1.68
N LEU A 157 -17.58 -17.14 2.77
CA LEU A 157 -16.64 -18.26 2.84
C LEU A 157 -17.40 -19.56 3.17
N ASP A 158 -17.25 -20.58 2.32
CA ASP A 158 -17.82 -21.91 2.53
C ASP A 158 -16.75 -22.86 3.09
N THR A 159 -16.94 -23.32 4.34
CA THR A 159 -15.99 -24.22 5.00
C THR A 159 -15.94 -25.61 4.38
N VAL A 160 -17.02 -26.12 3.75
CA VAL A 160 -17.01 -27.38 2.98
C VAL A 160 -16.11 -27.25 1.77
N HIS A 161 -16.22 -26.11 1.06
CA HIS A 161 -15.43 -25.86 -0.13
C HIS A 161 -13.94 -25.73 0.23
N LEU A 162 -13.63 -25.03 1.31
CA LEU A 162 -12.27 -24.89 1.82
C LEU A 162 -11.71 -26.24 2.29
N ALA A 163 -12.48 -27.00 3.07
CA ALA A 163 -12.07 -28.31 3.56
C ALA A 163 -11.72 -29.29 2.43
N ARG A 164 -12.49 -29.31 1.35
CA ARG A 164 -12.19 -30.15 0.15
C ARG A 164 -10.85 -29.86 -0.51
N GLN A 165 -10.25 -28.73 -0.23
CA GLN A 165 -8.95 -28.34 -0.79
C GLN A 165 -7.78 -28.66 0.12
N VAL A 166 -7.98 -28.71 1.44
CA VAL A 166 -6.89 -28.81 2.43
C VAL A 166 -6.97 -30.04 3.34
N VAL A 167 -8.09 -30.77 3.29
CA VAL A 167 -8.28 -32.00 4.06
C VAL A 167 -8.36 -33.19 3.11
N THR A 168 -7.48 -34.18 3.33
CA THR A 168 -7.43 -35.38 2.48
C THR A 168 -8.46 -36.43 2.91
N ARG A 169 -8.75 -37.39 2.01
CA ARG A 169 -9.68 -38.50 2.32
C ARG A 169 -9.15 -39.44 3.37
N ASP A 170 -7.85 -39.48 3.59
CA ASP A 170 -7.20 -40.32 4.59
C ASP A 170 -7.36 -39.76 6.00
N GLU A 171 -7.60 -38.46 6.14
CA GLU A 171 -7.80 -37.78 7.42
C GLU A 171 -9.26 -37.82 7.90
N THR A 172 -10.21 -37.85 6.98
CA THR A 172 -11.64 -37.90 7.31
C THR A 172 -12.44 -38.59 6.20
N PRO A 173 -13.46 -39.41 6.55
CA PRO A 173 -14.25 -40.13 5.57
C PRO A 173 -15.10 -39.20 4.68
N ASN A 174 -15.44 -38.03 5.17
CA ASN A 174 -16.24 -37.02 4.46
C ASN A 174 -16.00 -35.62 5.04
N HIS A 175 -16.54 -34.59 4.37
CA HIS A 175 -16.42 -33.20 4.78
C HIS A 175 -17.73 -32.67 5.43
N ARG A 176 -18.50 -33.51 6.13
CA ARG A 176 -19.65 -33.07 6.95
C ARG A 176 -19.15 -32.39 8.23
N LEU A 177 -19.94 -31.48 8.78
CA LEU A 177 -19.57 -30.72 9.97
C LEU A 177 -19.12 -31.63 11.13
N ALA A 178 -19.89 -32.63 11.46
CA ALA A 178 -19.55 -33.58 12.54
C ALA A 178 -18.23 -34.35 12.31
N SER A 179 -17.83 -34.58 11.05
CA SER A 179 -16.56 -35.25 10.75
C SER A 179 -15.38 -34.29 10.83
N LEU A 180 -15.54 -33.05 10.39
CA LEU A 180 -14.52 -32.01 10.50
C LEU A 180 -14.38 -31.50 11.93
N ALA A 181 -15.47 -31.36 12.69
CA ALA A 181 -15.46 -31.01 14.10
C ALA A 181 -14.61 -32.02 14.92
N ARG A 182 -14.77 -33.32 14.64
CA ARG A 182 -13.92 -34.37 15.26
C ARG A 182 -12.45 -34.25 14.84
N LEU A 183 -12.20 -34.00 13.54
CA LEU A 183 -10.84 -33.87 13.01
C LEU A 183 -10.09 -32.68 13.63
N PHE A 184 -10.78 -31.57 13.84
CA PHE A 184 -10.20 -30.36 14.43
C PHE A 184 -10.42 -30.23 15.94
N HIS A 185 -10.88 -31.30 16.61
CA HIS A 185 -11.09 -31.33 18.04
C HIS A 185 -11.99 -30.22 18.58
N SER A 186 -13.09 -29.96 17.87
CA SER A 186 -14.07 -28.95 18.30
C SER A 186 -14.59 -29.25 19.70
N GLU A 187 -14.66 -28.18 20.52
CA GLU A 187 -15.23 -28.28 21.87
C GLU A 187 -16.76 -28.48 21.82
N THR A 188 -17.41 -28.05 20.73
CA THR A 188 -18.85 -28.19 20.54
C THR A 188 -19.16 -29.33 19.59
N THR A 189 -20.03 -30.22 20.00
CA THR A 189 -20.55 -31.31 19.13
C THR A 189 -21.75 -30.79 18.34
N PRO A 190 -21.73 -30.85 16.99
CA PRO A 190 -22.89 -30.50 16.19
C PRO A 190 -24.09 -31.37 16.50
N ASP A 191 -25.26 -30.77 16.72
CA ASP A 191 -26.48 -31.44 17.12
C ASP A 191 -27.76 -30.90 16.45
N HIS A 192 -27.60 -30.19 15.35
CA HIS A 192 -28.68 -29.52 14.62
C HIS A 192 -29.39 -28.43 15.45
N ARG A 193 -28.63 -27.71 16.26
CA ARG A 193 -29.02 -26.44 16.86
C ARG A 193 -28.12 -25.36 16.28
N ALA A 194 -28.72 -24.33 15.73
CA ALA A 194 -28.03 -23.34 14.91
C ALA A 194 -26.80 -22.71 15.61
N LEU A 195 -26.89 -22.35 16.91
CA LEU A 195 -25.73 -21.81 17.64
C LEU A 195 -24.64 -22.87 17.90
N HIS A 196 -25.01 -24.12 18.19
CA HIS A 196 -24.03 -25.18 18.42
C HIS A 196 -23.28 -25.51 17.12
N ASP A 197 -23.99 -25.59 16.00
CA ASP A 197 -23.42 -25.87 14.69
C ASP A 197 -22.55 -24.68 14.23
N ALA A 198 -22.94 -23.43 14.52
CA ALA A 198 -22.12 -22.26 14.29
C ALA A 198 -20.82 -22.28 15.12
N ARG A 199 -20.87 -22.64 16.42
CA ARG A 199 -19.67 -22.79 17.29
C ARG A 199 -18.73 -23.88 16.77
N ALA A 200 -19.26 -25.06 16.46
CA ALA A 200 -18.48 -26.14 15.87
C ALA A 200 -17.84 -25.71 14.52
N THR A 201 -18.57 -24.90 13.73
CA THR A 201 -18.05 -24.34 12.47
C THR A 201 -16.96 -23.31 12.69
N VAL A 202 -16.95 -22.56 13.82
CA VAL A 202 -15.82 -21.67 14.21
C VAL A 202 -14.55 -22.48 14.42
N ASP A 203 -14.61 -23.59 15.17
CA ASP A 203 -13.44 -24.44 15.43
C ASP A 203 -12.92 -25.07 14.12
N VAL A 204 -13.83 -25.52 13.27
CA VAL A 204 -13.49 -26.02 11.92
C VAL A 204 -12.84 -24.90 11.07
N LEU A 205 -13.38 -23.68 11.10
CA LEU A 205 -12.79 -22.54 10.40
C LEU A 205 -11.36 -22.27 10.86
N HIS A 206 -11.13 -22.20 12.18
CA HIS A 206 -9.79 -21.97 12.74
C HIS A 206 -8.81 -23.08 12.34
N GLY A 207 -9.23 -24.34 12.40
CA GLY A 207 -8.43 -25.47 11.95
C GLY A 207 -8.07 -25.39 10.46
N LEU A 208 -9.03 -25.01 9.61
CA LEU A 208 -8.81 -24.83 8.17
C LEU A 208 -7.90 -23.62 7.89
N LEU A 209 -8.08 -22.49 8.59
CA LEU A 209 -7.22 -21.30 8.46
C LEU A 209 -5.77 -21.61 8.89
N GLY A 210 -5.56 -22.40 9.95
CA GLY A 210 -4.24 -22.87 10.33
C GLY A 210 -3.55 -23.66 9.22
N ARG A 211 -4.28 -24.54 8.54
CA ARG A 211 -3.76 -25.33 7.40
C ARG A 211 -3.42 -24.47 6.19
N VAL A 212 -4.30 -23.56 5.78
CA VAL A 212 -4.01 -22.68 4.63
C VAL A 212 -2.92 -21.68 4.96
N GLY A 213 -2.78 -21.26 6.21
CA GLY A 213 -1.66 -20.44 6.69
C GLY A 213 -0.31 -21.11 6.45
N SER A 214 -0.19 -22.43 6.70
CA SER A 214 1.03 -23.20 6.39
C SER A 214 1.29 -23.33 4.89
N LEU A 215 0.28 -23.10 4.04
CA LEU A 215 0.39 -23.07 2.57
C LEU A 215 0.65 -21.66 2.02
N GLY A 216 0.85 -20.66 2.90
CA GLY A 216 1.17 -19.29 2.51
C GLY A 216 -0.04 -18.39 2.23
N VAL A 217 -1.22 -18.73 2.74
CA VAL A 217 -2.45 -17.92 2.65
C VAL A 217 -2.60 -17.14 3.96
N HIS A 218 -2.36 -15.83 3.92
CA HIS A 218 -2.33 -14.98 5.12
C HIS A 218 -3.31 -13.80 5.07
N SER A 219 -3.92 -13.53 3.89
CA SER A 219 -4.89 -12.44 3.70
C SER A 219 -6.26 -12.95 3.27
N LEU A 220 -7.30 -12.12 3.44
CA LEU A 220 -8.67 -12.42 3.01
C LEU A 220 -8.75 -12.62 1.49
N GLU A 221 -8.03 -11.80 0.74
CA GLU A 221 -7.98 -11.85 -0.72
C GLU A 221 -7.34 -13.16 -1.19
N GLU A 222 -6.26 -13.60 -0.53
CA GLU A 222 -5.63 -14.90 -0.79
C GLU A 222 -6.56 -16.05 -0.43
N LEU A 223 -7.28 -15.97 0.70
CA LEU A 223 -8.25 -16.99 1.11
C LEU A 223 -9.43 -17.09 0.14
N THR A 224 -10.02 -15.95 -0.22
CA THR A 224 -11.13 -15.88 -1.19
C THR A 224 -10.74 -16.51 -2.53
N ALA A 225 -9.55 -16.31 -2.88
CA ALA A 225 -8.96 -16.78 -4.10
C ALA A 225 -8.54 -18.26 -4.04
N TYR A 226 -8.08 -18.71 -2.91
CA TYR A 226 -7.83 -20.13 -2.67
C TYR A 226 -9.13 -20.95 -2.80
N THR A 227 -10.26 -20.39 -2.41
CA THR A 227 -11.58 -21.03 -2.44
C THR A 227 -12.33 -20.87 -3.76
N SER A 228 -11.93 -19.95 -4.65
CA SER A 228 -12.65 -19.77 -5.91
C SER A 228 -12.25 -20.81 -6.98
N ARG A 229 -13.12 -21.06 -7.97
CA ARG A 229 -12.81 -22.01 -9.06
C ARG A 229 -11.78 -21.42 -10.01
N VAL A 230 -10.53 -21.90 -9.93
CA VAL A 230 -9.48 -21.53 -10.89
C VAL A 230 -9.85 -22.06 -12.29
N PRO A 231 -9.85 -21.21 -13.33
CA PRO A 231 -10.01 -21.66 -14.70
C PRO A 231 -9.02 -22.79 -15.06
N ALA A 232 -9.45 -23.82 -15.77
CA ALA A 232 -8.60 -24.95 -16.12
C ALA A 232 -7.31 -24.53 -16.88
N ALA A 233 -7.39 -23.46 -17.67
CA ALA A 233 -6.25 -22.89 -18.39
C ALA A 233 -5.19 -22.32 -17.43
N THR A 234 -5.60 -21.61 -16.37
CA THR A 234 -4.69 -21.07 -15.33
C THR A 234 -4.07 -22.21 -14.52
N ARG A 235 -4.87 -23.21 -14.16
CA ARG A 235 -4.42 -24.39 -13.39
C ARG A 235 -3.34 -25.17 -14.11
N ARG A 236 -3.43 -25.32 -15.45
CA ARG A 236 -2.42 -25.98 -16.29
C ARG A 236 -1.05 -25.28 -16.27
N LYS A 237 -1.01 -23.95 -16.01
CA LYS A 237 0.22 -23.16 -15.97
C LYS A 237 0.91 -23.16 -14.60
N ARG A 238 0.37 -23.86 -13.60
CA ARG A 238 0.94 -23.92 -12.23
C ARG A 238 2.38 -24.44 -12.22
N HIS A 239 2.74 -25.30 -13.20
CA HIS A 239 4.11 -25.81 -13.35
C HIS A 239 5.15 -24.70 -13.57
N LEU A 240 4.76 -23.48 -14.01
CA LEU A 240 5.68 -22.35 -14.15
C LEU A 240 6.23 -21.85 -12.80
N ALA A 241 5.63 -22.25 -11.70
CA ALA A 241 6.13 -21.97 -10.35
C ALA A 241 7.02 -23.09 -9.78
N ASP A 242 7.13 -24.24 -10.48
CA ASP A 242 7.94 -25.35 -10.01
C ASP A 242 9.43 -25.04 -10.20
N GLY A 243 10.26 -25.42 -9.23
CA GLY A 243 11.70 -25.16 -9.28
C GLY A 243 12.12 -23.71 -9.01
N LEU A 244 11.19 -22.77 -8.80
CA LEU A 244 11.54 -21.40 -8.45
C LEU A 244 12.18 -21.35 -7.04
N PRO A 245 13.15 -20.44 -6.82
CA PRO A 245 13.81 -20.29 -5.52
C PRO A 245 12.84 -19.75 -4.46
N ASP A 246 13.00 -20.23 -3.23
CA ASP A 246 12.35 -19.69 -2.06
C ASP A 246 13.27 -18.66 -1.39
N ALA A 247 13.42 -17.52 -2.07
CA ALA A 247 14.34 -16.47 -1.70
C ALA A 247 13.81 -15.12 -2.14
N PRO A 248 14.26 -14.01 -1.53
CA PRO A 248 13.94 -12.66 -1.98
C PRO A 248 14.41 -12.42 -3.41
N GLY A 249 13.63 -11.65 -4.17
CA GLY A 249 14.07 -11.26 -5.49
C GLY A 249 12.95 -10.81 -6.42
N VAL A 250 13.31 -10.72 -7.69
CA VAL A 250 12.44 -10.32 -8.80
C VAL A 250 12.04 -11.54 -9.61
N TYR A 251 10.85 -11.55 -10.13
CA TYR A 251 10.38 -12.54 -11.10
C TYR A 251 9.81 -11.84 -12.34
N VAL A 252 10.11 -12.39 -13.52
CA VAL A 252 9.71 -11.86 -14.80
C VAL A 252 8.86 -12.90 -15.53
N PHE A 253 7.56 -12.63 -15.70
CA PHE A 253 6.72 -13.41 -16.59
C PHE A 253 7.02 -13.07 -18.04
N LYS A 254 7.19 -14.08 -18.88
CA LYS A 254 7.50 -13.94 -20.31
C LYS A 254 6.52 -14.73 -21.16
N ASP A 255 6.23 -14.25 -22.38
CA ASP A 255 5.50 -14.99 -23.39
C ASP A 255 6.37 -16.00 -24.14
N GLY A 256 5.79 -16.73 -25.11
CA GLY A 256 6.51 -17.73 -25.91
C GLY A 256 7.62 -17.16 -26.79
N SER A 257 7.65 -15.85 -27.04
CA SER A 257 8.74 -15.17 -27.74
C SER A 257 9.86 -14.70 -26.80
N GLY A 258 9.71 -14.89 -25.48
CA GLY A 258 10.65 -14.41 -24.47
C GLY A 258 10.45 -12.95 -24.07
N ARG A 259 9.42 -12.26 -24.58
CA ARG A 259 9.11 -10.88 -24.21
C ARG A 259 8.56 -10.81 -22.79
N ALA A 260 9.06 -9.87 -22.00
CA ALA A 260 8.54 -9.61 -20.66
C ALA A 260 7.10 -9.10 -20.68
N LEU A 261 6.22 -9.81 -19.97
CA LEU A 261 4.82 -9.46 -19.78
C LEU A 261 4.62 -8.67 -18.49
N TYR A 262 5.24 -9.12 -17.41
CA TYR A 262 5.11 -8.55 -16.08
C TYR A 262 6.39 -8.77 -15.28
N VAL A 263 6.78 -7.78 -14.49
CA VAL A 263 7.87 -7.84 -13.53
C VAL A 263 7.29 -7.58 -12.14
N GLY A 264 7.69 -8.36 -11.16
CA GLY A 264 7.28 -8.17 -9.77
C GLY A 264 8.34 -8.63 -8.78
N THR A 265 8.21 -8.21 -7.52
CA THR A 265 9.10 -8.58 -6.43
C THR A 265 8.41 -9.42 -5.37
N SER A 266 9.21 -10.16 -4.59
CA SER A 266 8.74 -10.85 -3.40
C SER A 266 9.90 -11.16 -2.47
N VAL A 267 9.59 -11.35 -1.18
CA VAL A 267 10.52 -11.96 -0.19
C VAL A 267 10.64 -13.48 -0.40
N SER A 268 9.67 -14.11 -1.08
CA SER A 268 9.71 -15.50 -1.55
C SER A 268 9.16 -15.58 -2.96
N ILE A 269 10.04 -15.67 -3.95
CA ILE A 269 9.66 -15.74 -5.37
C ILE A 269 8.69 -16.91 -5.62
N ARG A 270 9.01 -18.11 -5.10
CA ARG A 270 8.19 -19.32 -5.29
C ARG A 270 6.77 -19.14 -4.78
N THR A 271 6.63 -18.69 -3.54
CA THR A 271 5.32 -18.49 -2.91
C THR A 271 4.49 -17.46 -3.67
N ARG A 272 5.11 -16.35 -4.05
CA ARG A 272 4.42 -15.28 -4.80
C ARG A 272 4.00 -15.73 -6.20
N VAL A 273 4.87 -16.38 -6.94
CA VAL A 273 4.53 -16.84 -8.29
C VAL A 273 3.43 -17.91 -8.24
N ARG A 274 3.43 -18.81 -7.25
CA ARG A 274 2.34 -19.76 -7.06
C ARG A 274 0.99 -19.09 -6.84
N SER A 275 0.95 -17.96 -6.15
CA SER A 275 -0.30 -17.24 -5.89
C SER A 275 -1.01 -16.75 -7.16
N TYR A 276 -0.29 -16.49 -8.24
CA TYR A 276 -0.88 -16.10 -9.52
C TYR A 276 -1.67 -17.24 -10.22
N PHE A 277 -1.40 -18.47 -9.87
CA PHE A 277 -2.07 -19.66 -10.42
C PHE A 277 -3.17 -20.19 -9.51
N THR A 278 -3.41 -19.53 -8.39
CA THR A 278 -4.57 -19.78 -7.55
C THR A 278 -5.71 -18.86 -7.98
N ALA A 279 -6.88 -19.06 -7.47
CA ALA A 279 -8.01 -18.20 -7.76
C ALA A 279 -7.93 -16.82 -7.07
N ALA A 280 -6.85 -16.57 -6.27
CA ALA A 280 -6.53 -15.33 -5.59
C ALA A 280 -6.37 -14.14 -6.53
N GLU A 281 -6.06 -14.39 -7.77
CA GLU A 281 -5.84 -13.32 -8.72
C GLU A 281 -7.18 -12.84 -9.33
N GLY A 282 -7.91 -12.00 -8.60
CA GLY A 282 -9.16 -11.37 -9.05
C GLY A 282 -8.96 -10.27 -10.11
N ARG A 283 -7.72 -9.84 -10.36
CA ARG A 283 -7.42 -8.79 -11.34
C ARG A 283 -7.49 -9.34 -12.77
N ARG A 284 -8.54 -8.97 -13.54
CA ARG A 284 -8.78 -9.42 -14.91
C ARG A 284 -7.52 -9.36 -15.81
N ARG A 285 -6.72 -8.28 -15.72
CA ARG A 285 -5.49 -8.11 -16.52
C ARG A 285 -4.40 -9.11 -16.15
N ILE A 286 -4.27 -9.42 -14.86
CA ILE A 286 -3.27 -10.41 -14.41
C ILE A 286 -3.70 -11.82 -14.82
N GLY A 287 -4.99 -12.15 -14.71
CA GLY A 287 -5.52 -13.41 -15.25
C GLY A 287 -5.28 -13.55 -16.77
N GLU A 288 -5.33 -12.46 -17.53
CA GLU A 288 -4.96 -12.43 -18.95
C GLU A 288 -3.46 -12.67 -19.14
N MET A 289 -2.60 -11.97 -18.38
CA MET A 289 -1.16 -12.17 -18.38
C MET A 289 -0.77 -13.61 -18.08
N VAL A 290 -1.36 -14.24 -17.06
CA VAL A 290 -1.11 -15.65 -16.69
C VAL A 290 -1.47 -16.61 -17.83
N ARG A 291 -2.55 -16.34 -18.57
CA ARG A 291 -2.93 -17.19 -19.74
C ARG A 291 -1.90 -17.13 -20.87
N ILE A 292 -1.27 -15.96 -21.06
CA ILE A 292 -0.29 -15.73 -22.14
C ILE A 292 1.12 -16.19 -21.72
N ALA A 293 1.45 -16.11 -20.42
CA ALA A 293 2.77 -16.45 -19.91
C ALA A 293 3.18 -17.90 -20.21
N GLU A 294 4.40 -18.08 -20.69
CA GLU A 294 4.98 -19.40 -21.01
C GLU A 294 6.20 -19.73 -20.12
N SER A 295 6.79 -18.72 -19.50
CA SER A 295 7.92 -18.90 -18.57
C SER A 295 7.96 -17.84 -17.48
N VAL A 296 8.65 -18.17 -16.38
CA VAL A 296 8.96 -17.23 -15.30
C VAL A 296 10.47 -17.30 -15.05
N THR A 297 11.13 -16.16 -15.17
CA THR A 297 12.58 -16.05 -14.89
C THR A 297 12.75 -15.42 -13.51
N PRO A 298 13.32 -16.15 -12.52
CA PRO A 298 13.64 -15.59 -11.22
C PRO A 298 15.00 -14.87 -11.25
N ILE A 299 15.13 -13.81 -10.44
CA ILE A 299 16.38 -13.10 -10.18
C ILE A 299 16.47 -12.98 -8.66
N VAL A 300 17.29 -13.80 -8.04
CA VAL A 300 17.50 -13.77 -6.59
C VAL A 300 18.28 -12.51 -6.21
N CYS A 301 17.87 -11.87 -5.13
CA CYS A 301 18.49 -10.67 -4.58
C CYS A 301 18.93 -10.93 -3.13
N ALA A 302 19.98 -10.22 -2.70
CA ALA A 302 20.50 -10.36 -1.34
C ALA A 302 19.56 -9.73 -0.31
N THR A 303 18.82 -8.68 -0.69
CA THR A 303 17.91 -7.93 0.19
C THR A 303 16.61 -7.60 -0.52
N ALA A 304 15.56 -7.29 0.27
CA ALA A 304 14.29 -6.83 -0.26
C ALA A 304 14.43 -5.49 -1.01
N LEU A 305 15.26 -4.58 -0.51
CA LEU A 305 15.54 -3.30 -1.18
C LEU A 305 16.17 -3.51 -2.55
N GLU A 306 17.13 -4.43 -2.67
CA GLU A 306 17.72 -4.75 -3.98
C GLU A 306 16.67 -5.26 -4.95
N ALA A 307 15.78 -6.14 -4.50
CA ALA A 307 14.68 -6.64 -5.32
C ALA A 307 13.77 -5.49 -5.80
N GLU A 308 13.39 -4.57 -4.92
CA GLU A 308 12.57 -3.40 -5.26
C GLU A 308 13.24 -2.49 -6.31
N VAL A 309 14.53 -2.21 -6.15
CA VAL A 309 15.28 -1.37 -7.09
C VAL A 309 15.47 -2.08 -8.44
N ARG A 310 15.78 -3.38 -8.43
CA ARG A 310 15.87 -4.18 -9.67
C ARG A 310 14.55 -4.25 -10.42
N GLU A 311 13.44 -4.42 -9.69
CA GLU A 311 12.09 -4.35 -10.31
C GLU A 311 11.90 -3.03 -11.03
N LEU A 312 12.17 -1.89 -10.37
CA LEU A 312 12.07 -0.55 -10.95
C LEU A 312 12.87 -0.42 -12.25
N ARG A 313 14.14 -0.81 -12.21
CA ARG A 313 15.05 -0.75 -13.36
C ARG A 313 14.54 -1.63 -14.50
N LEU A 314 14.14 -2.88 -14.20
CA LEU A 314 13.60 -3.81 -15.20
C LEU A 314 12.27 -3.34 -15.81
N ILE A 315 11.38 -2.73 -15.01
CA ILE A 315 10.13 -2.17 -15.53
C ILE A 315 10.42 -1.00 -16.50
N ALA A 316 11.37 -0.14 -16.16
CA ALA A 316 11.76 0.99 -17.02
C ALA A 316 12.39 0.52 -18.35
N ASP A 317 13.25 -0.51 -18.29
CA ASP A 317 13.96 -1.05 -19.44
C ASP A 317 13.05 -1.88 -20.36
N LEU A 318 12.34 -2.85 -19.79
CA LEU A 318 11.55 -3.83 -20.53
C LEU A 318 10.14 -3.33 -20.90
N LYS A 319 9.64 -2.28 -20.21
CA LYS A 319 8.31 -1.67 -20.40
C LYS A 319 7.18 -2.69 -20.50
N PRO A 320 7.07 -3.64 -19.55
CA PRO A 320 6.17 -4.76 -19.67
C PRO A 320 4.70 -4.31 -19.70
N PRO A 321 3.85 -4.89 -20.57
CA PRO A 321 2.50 -4.38 -20.83
C PRO A 321 1.56 -4.47 -19.61
N TYR A 322 1.80 -5.38 -18.67
CA TYR A 322 0.95 -5.57 -17.51
C TYR A 322 1.38 -4.79 -16.26
N ASN A 323 2.60 -4.19 -16.23
CA ASN A 323 2.95 -3.19 -15.22
C ASN A 323 2.33 -1.85 -15.56
N ARG A 324 1.77 -1.15 -14.56
CA ARG A 324 1.18 0.20 -14.72
C ARG A 324 2.10 1.29 -14.19
N ARG A 325 2.65 1.10 -12.98
CA ARG A 325 3.54 2.05 -12.31
C ARG A 325 4.96 1.91 -12.85
N SER A 326 5.75 2.98 -12.72
CA SER A 326 7.20 3.02 -13.03
C SER A 326 7.59 2.63 -14.46
N ARG A 327 6.61 2.40 -15.34
CA ARG A 327 6.81 2.01 -16.74
C ARG A 327 7.33 3.14 -17.62
N HIS A 328 7.06 4.35 -17.20
CA HIS A 328 7.34 5.56 -17.97
C HIS A 328 8.03 6.61 -17.08
N PRO A 329 9.26 6.33 -16.59
CA PRO A 329 10.00 7.29 -15.77
C PRO A 329 10.23 8.62 -16.50
N GLU A 330 10.32 8.59 -17.82
CA GLU A 330 10.48 9.77 -18.69
C GLU A 330 9.27 10.72 -18.68
N LYS A 331 8.14 10.33 -18.06
CA LYS A 331 6.96 11.18 -17.91
C LYS A 331 6.95 12.02 -16.63
N ALA A 332 7.97 11.88 -15.77
CA ALA A 332 8.13 12.73 -14.59
C ALA A 332 8.17 14.22 -15.01
N MET A 333 7.54 15.07 -14.21
CA MET A 333 7.47 16.51 -14.46
C MET A 333 8.24 17.26 -13.40
N TRP A 334 8.98 18.27 -13.82
CA TRP A 334 9.79 19.12 -12.97
C TRP A 334 9.45 20.58 -13.22
N VAL A 335 9.43 21.39 -12.16
CA VAL A 335 9.43 22.85 -12.27
C VAL A 335 10.87 23.31 -12.27
N LYS A 336 11.25 24.07 -13.27
CA LYS A 336 12.59 24.62 -13.47
C LYS A 336 12.53 26.14 -13.40
N LEU A 337 13.43 26.75 -12.67
CA LEU A 337 13.74 28.18 -12.79
C LEU A 337 14.88 28.33 -13.80
N THR A 338 14.63 29.00 -14.93
CA THR A 338 15.58 29.07 -16.04
C THR A 338 16.80 29.92 -15.72
N VAL A 339 17.94 29.60 -16.37
CA VAL A 339 19.19 30.40 -16.28
C VAL A 339 19.23 31.40 -17.41
N GLU A 340 18.80 32.61 -17.13
CA GLU A 340 18.79 33.74 -18.08
C GLU A 340 18.74 35.06 -17.31
N PRO A 341 19.01 36.23 -17.89
CA PRO A 341 19.01 37.51 -17.17
C PRO A 341 17.72 37.82 -16.40
N PHE A 342 16.61 37.33 -16.90
CA PHE A 342 15.29 37.41 -16.29
C PHE A 342 14.71 35.99 -16.21
N PRO A 343 15.07 35.19 -15.15
CA PRO A 343 14.61 33.81 -15.02
C PRO A 343 13.08 33.69 -15.02
N ARG A 344 12.58 32.58 -15.54
CA ARG A 344 11.16 32.23 -15.49
C ARG A 344 10.94 30.78 -15.08
N LEU A 345 9.75 30.48 -14.64
CA LEU A 345 9.35 29.11 -14.37
C LEU A 345 9.02 28.38 -15.68
N SER A 346 9.46 27.14 -15.77
CA SER A 346 9.19 26.24 -16.89
C SER A 346 8.93 24.84 -16.41
N ILE A 347 8.01 24.11 -17.05
CA ILE A 347 7.73 22.71 -16.72
C ILE A 347 8.46 21.83 -17.75
N VAL A 348 9.34 20.98 -17.24
CA VAL A 348 10.20 20.12 -18.05
C VAL A 348 10.07 18.65 -17.61
N ARG A 349 10.52 17.72 -18.46
CA ARG A 349 10.49 16.28 -18.18
C ARG A 349 11.81 15.73 -17.67
N GLN A 350 12.87 16.50 -17.75
CA GLN A 350 14.22 16.06 -17.40
C GLN A 350 14.96 17.17 -16.67
N VAL A 351 15.74 16.79 -15.68
CA VAL A 351 16.72 17.66 -15.03
C VAL A 351 18.01 17.58 -15.85
N LEU A 352 18.52 18.74 -16.26
CA LEU A 352 19.73 18.85 -17.06
C LEU A 352 20.88 19.47 -16.24
N PRO A 353 22.13 19.19 -16.58
CA PRO A 353 23.30 19.80 -15.94
C PRO A 353 23.54 21.23 -16.43
N ASP A 354 22.56 22.11 -16.26
CA ASP A 354 22.53 23.47 -16.83
C ASP A 354 22.55 24.58 -15.75
N GLY A 355 22.81 24.21 -14.50
CA GLY A 355 22.89 25.16 -13.39
C GLY A 355 21.58 25.81 -12.97
N ALA A 356 20.44 25.33 -13.51
CA ALA A 356 19.12 25.80 -13.11
C ALA A 356 18.65 25.15 -11.80
N GLU A 357 17.71 25.80 -11.13
CA GLU A 357 17.06 25.22 -9.96
C GLU A 357 15.83 24.42 -10.36
N TYR A 358 15.64 23.26 -9.71
CA TYR A 358 14.55 22.34 -10.02
C TYR A 358 13.82 21.91 -8.75
N ALA A 359 12.49 21.82 -8.84
CA ALA A 359 11.67 21.14 -7.86
C ALA A 359 10.89 20.00 -8.51
N GLY A 360 10.64 18.92 -7.75
CA GLY A 360 9.93 17.73 -8.21
C GLY A 360 10.62 16.43 -7.82
N PRO A 361 10.30 15.32 -8.49
CA PRO A 361 9.31 15.20 -9.58
C PRO A 361 7.86 15.33 -9.08
N PHE A 362 7.04 15.96 -9.91
CA PHE A 362 5.60 16.05 -9.69
C PHE A 362 4.88 14.84 -10.28
N ALA A 363 3.78 14.42 -9.64
CA ALA A 363 3.01 13.25 -10.06
C ALA A 363 2.32 13.42 -11.43
N SER A 364 2.05 14.67 -11.84
CA SER A 364 1.47 14.99 -13.14
C SER A 364 1.83 16.41 -13.56
N ARG A 365 1.63 16.70 -14.87
CA ARG A 365 1.79 18.06 -15.41
C ARG A 365 0.86 19.06 -14.69
N ALA A 366 -0.39 18.69 -14.43
CA ALA A 366 -1.34 19.54 -13.72
C ALA A 366 -0.83 19.94 -12.32
N ARG A 367 -0.21 19.02 -11.57
CA ARG A 367 0.39 19.33 -10.26
C ARG A 367 1.60 20.25 -10.37
N ALA A 368 2.40 20.14 -11.43
CA ALA A 368 3.48 21.08 -11.70
C ALA A 368 2.94 22.47 -12.07
N GLU A 369 1.87 22.55 -12.85
CA GLU A 369 1.19 23.80 -13.20
C GLU A 369 0.57 24.48 -11.96
N GLU A 370 -0.02 23.73 -11.04
CA GLU A 370 -0.49 24.25 -9.75
C GLU A 370 0.65 24.84 -8.92
N ALA A 371 1.81 24.16 -8.86
CA ALA A 371 2.99 24.65 -8.14
C ALA A 371 3.54 25.95 -8.77
N VAL A 372 3.60 26.03 -10.08
CA VAL A 372 3.98 27.26 -10.81
C VAL A 372 2.98 28.38 -10.53
N ALA A 373 1.67 28.08 -10.54
CA ALA A 373 0.62 29.06 -10.26
C ALA A 373 0.69 29.56 -8.80
N ALA A 374 1.09 28.72 -7.84
CA ALA A 374 1.32 29.16 -6.45
C ALA A 374 2.43 30.23 -6.38
N LEU A 375 3.55 30.02 -7.06
CA LEU A 375 4.64 31.01 -7.11
C LEU A 375 4.19 32.32 -7.76
N HIS A 376 3.46 32.26 -8.87
CA HIS A 376 2.89 33.45 -9.54
C HIS A 376 1.79 34.17 -8.74
N GLU A 377 1.23 33.55 -7.71
CA GLU A 377 0.24 34.20 -6.84
C GLU A 377 0.90 35.28 -5.93
N VAL A 378 2.18 35.06 -5.55
CA VAL A 378 2.89 35.91 -4.56
C VAL A 378 4.20 36.51 -5.09
N LEU A 379 4.75 36.01 -6.17
CA LEU A 379 5.98 36.53 -6.78
C LEU A 379 5.67 37.14 -8.16
N PRO A 380 6.09 38.38 -8.44
CA PRO A 380 5.87 39.03 -9.73
C PRO A 380 6.87 38.56 -10.81
N LEU A 381 7.01 37.22 -10.93
CA LEU A 381 7.83 36.62 -11.96
C LEU A 381 7.19 36.74 -13.33
N ARG A 382 8.00 36.97 -14.36
CA ARG A 382 7.51 36.96 -15.73
C ARG A 382 6.95 35.59 -16.15
N GLN A 383 5.87 35.62 -16.91
CA GLN A 383 5.21 34.41 -17.42
C GLN A 383 5.41 34.22 -18.92
N CYS A 384 5.91 35.24 -19.62
CA CYS A 384 6.16 35.18 -21.04
C CYS A 384 7.32 34.22 -21.38
N THR A 385 7.21 33.53 -22.51
CA THR A 385 8.19 32.54 -22.96
C THR A 385 9.31 33.13 -23.80
N THR A 386 9.13 34.36 -24.31
CA THR A 386 10.12 35.07 -25.12
C THR A 386 11.40 35.31 -24.31
N ARG A 387 12.55 35.02 -24.88
CA ARG A 387 13.84 35.34 -24.25
C ARG A 387 14.02 36.86 -24.20
N LEU A 388 14.17 37.40 -23.00
CA LEU A 388 14.38 38.83 -22.81
C LEU A 388 15.87 39.15 -22.74
N SER A 389 16.21 40.33 -23.27
CA SER A 389 17.58 40.88 -23.20
C SER A 389 17.56 42.19 -22.42
N PRO A 390 18.51 42.41 -21.48
CA PRO A 390 18.62 43.67 -20.76
C PRO A 390 18.86 44.89 -21.68
N ARG A 391 19.39 44.63 -22.88
CA ARG A 391 19.74 45.70 -23.85
C ARG A 391 18.60 46.04 -24.82
N ARG A 392 17.52 45.27 -24.85
CA ARG A 392 16.43 45.45 -25.82
C ARG A 392 15.10 45.55 -25.06
N GLN A 393 14.54 46.74 -25.05
CA GLN A 393 13.23 47.02 -24.49
C GLN A 393 12.11 46.76 -25.48
N GLY A 394 10.96 46.35 -24.98
CA GLY A 394 9.72 46.11 -25.71
C GLY A 394 8.53 46.75 -24.98
N ALA A 395 7.33 46.49 -25.47
CA ALA A 395 6.10 46.90 -24.80
C ALA A 395 5.80 46.03 -23.57
N SER A 396 5.31 46.64 -22.48
CA SER A 396 4.74 45.92 -21.34
C SER A 396 3.42 45.22 -21.73
N CYS A 397 3.08 44.17 -21.02
CA CYS A 397 1.83 43.43 -21.22
C CYS A 397 0.87 43.63 -20.02
N VAL A 398 -0.36 43.18 -20.17
CA VAL A 398 -1.41 43.29 -19.15
C VAL A 398 -1.00 42.77 -17.75
N LEU A 399 -0.07 41.80 -17.66
CA LEU A 399 0.42 41.30 -16.38
C LEU A 399 1.21 42.36 -15.59
N ALA A 400 1.85 43.30 -16.29
CA ALA A 400 2.50 44.43 -15.66
C ALA A 400 1.46 45.38 -15.04
N GLU A 401 0.41 45.69 -15.78
CA GLU A 401 -0.70 46.56 -15.33
C GLU A 401 -1.42 45.93 -14.11
N LEU A 402 -1.54 44.62 -14.06
CA LEU A 402 -2.12 43.87 -12.95
C LEU A 402 -1.15 43.68 -11.77
N GLY A 403 0.07 44.19 -11.81
CA GLY A 403 1.08 44.01 -10.78
C GLY A 403 1.60 42.57 -10.62
N LYS A 404 1.31 41.71 -11.59
CA LYS A 404 1.72 40.27 -11.57
C LYS A 404 3.08 40.04 -12.23
N CYS A 405 3.72 41.07 -12.77
CA CYS A 405 5.05 41.06 -13.38
C CYS A 405 5.68 42.43 -13.23
N GLY A 406 6.96 42.51 -12.87
CA GLY A 406 7.70 43.75 -12.77
C GLY A 406 8.09 44.41 -14.12
N ALA A 407 7.55 43.90 -15.26
CA ALA A 407 7.79 44.39 -16.61
C ALA A 407 9.26 44.51 -17.03
N PRO A 408 10.12 43.50 -16.82
CA PRO A 408 11.51 43.58 -17.26
C PRO A 408 11.64 43.69 -18.78
N CYS A 409 10.61 43.36 -19.54
CA CYS A 409 10.58 43.50 -21.01
C CYS A 409 10.54 44.96 -21.47
N SER A 410 10.01 45.89 -20.69
CA SER A 410 9.97 47.33 -21.00
C SER A 410 11.10 48.12 -20.33
N GLY A 411 11.97 47.45 -19.56
CA GLY A 411 13.03 48.10 -18.79
C GLY A 411 12.54 48.73 -17.47
N ALA A 412 11.29 48.47 -17.06
CA ALA A 412 10.74 48.98 -15.78
C ALA A 412 11.38 48.31 -14.57
N GLN A 413 12.02 47.16 -14.77
CA GLN A 413 12.76 46.41 -13.73
C GLN A 413 14.12 45.99 -14.29
N THR A 414 15.18 46.28 -13.56
CA THR A 414 16.55 45.89 -13.93
C THR A 414 16.79 44.38 -13.65
N PRO A 415 17.86 43.79 -14.24
CA PRO A 415 18.23 42.41 -13.91
C PRO A 415 18.52 42.20 -12.44
N GLU A 416 19.12 43.18 -11.76
CA GLU A 416 19.49 43.13 -10.34
C GLU A 416 18.23 43.16 -9.43
N GLU A 417 17.26 44.01 -9.73
CA GLU A 417 15.97 44.07 -9.04
C GLU A 417 15.16 42.79 -9.28
N TYR A 418 15.20 42.27 -10.51
CA TYR A 418 14.53 41.02 -10.84
C TYR A 418 15.17 39.79 -10.17
N ALA A 419 16.50 39.82 -10.00
CA ALA A 419 17.24 38.74 -9.35
C ALA A 419 16.78 38.48 -7.90
N ALA A 420 16.32 39.50 -7.16
CA ALA A 420 15.76 39.33 -5.82
C ALA A 420 14.49 38.46 -5.86
N VAL A 421 13.57 38.74 -6.78
CA VAL A 421 12.34 37.96 -6.96
C VAL A 421 12.66 36.52 -7.43
N ALA A 422 13.63 36.37 -8.33
CA ALA A 422 14.07 35.06 -8.80
C ALA A 422 14.74 34.24 -7.65
N SER A 423 15.48 34.92 -6.75
CA SER A 423 16.10 34.29 -5.58
C SER A 423 15.05 33.73 -4.60
N ASP A 424 13.94 34.45 -4.36
CA ASP A 424 12.84 33.94 -3.55
C ASP A 424 12.21 32.67 -4.17
N ALA A 425 12.06 32.64 -5.49
CA ALA A 425 11.58 31.45 -6.18
C ALA A 425 12.60 30.29 -6.06
N ALA A 426 13.89 30.55 -6.25
CA ALA A 426 14.93 29.54 -6.07
C ALA A 426 14.94 28.98 -4.64
N ALA A 427 14.82 29.84 -3.64
CA ALA A 427 14.84 29.47 -2.23
C ALA A 427 13.72 28.46 -1.89
N VAL A 428 12.51 28.64 -2.41
CA VAL A 428 11.42 27.69 -2.13
C VAL A 428 11.58 26.37 -2.89
N LEU A 429 12.23 26.37 -4.04
CA LEU A 429 12.44 25.14 -4.82
C LEU A 429 13.50 24.23 -4.16
N THR A 430 14.59 24.78 -3.69
CA THR A 430 15.78 24.01 -3.26
C THR A 430 16.28 24.30 -1.84
N GLY A 431 15.79 25.36 -1.19
CA GLY A 431 16.29 25.81 0.12
C GLY A 431 15.20 26.17 1.11
N ASP A 432 15.30 27.40 1.66
CA ASP A 432 14.38 27.95 2.64
C ASP A 432 13.22 28.72 2.00
N GLY A 433 12.08 28.08 1.91
CA GLY A 433 10.87 28.64 1.31
C GLY A 433 9.91 29.32 2.29
N ARG A 434 10.30 29.55 3.55
CA ARG A 434 9.39 30.09 4.60
C ARG A 434 8.72 31.39 4.21
N ASN A 435 9.43 32.32 3.59
CA ASN A 435 8.89 33.63 3.18
C ASN A 435 7.76 33.47 2.14
N VAL A 436 7.97 32.65 1.11
CA VAL A 436 6.97 32.39 0.07
C VAL A 436 5.76 31.67 0.63
N VAL A 437 5.98 30.68 1.50
CA VAL A 437 4.89 29.96 2.15
C VAL A 437 4.09 30.87 3.10
N ALA A 438 4.77 31.77 3.83
CA ALA A 438 4.10 32.77 4.68
C ALA A 438 3.25 33.75 3.84
N ALA A 439 3.75 34.23 2.71
CA ALA A 439 3.01 35.08 1.78
C ALA A 439 1.77 34.37 1.21
N LEU A 440 1.89 33.09 0.84
CA LEU A 440 0.74 32.28 0.38
C LEU A 440 -0.32 32.09 1.48
N ARG A 441 0.13 31.87 2.73
CA ARG A 441 -0.79 31.78 3.89
C ARG A 441 -1.49 33.10 4.15
N ALA A 442 -0.80 34.22 4.10
CA ALA A 442 -1.38 35.55 4.24
C ALA A 442 -2.41 35.83 3.14
N ARG A 443 -2.10 35.40 1.91
CA ARG A 443 -3.05 35.50 0.78
C ARG A 443 -4.32 34.69 1.02
N MET A 444 -4.20 33.44 1.51
CA MET A 444 -5.35 32.61 1.86
C MET A 444 -6.20 33.25 2.96
N ALA A 445 -5.56 33.80 4.02
CA ALA A 445 -6.25 34.49 5.10
C ALA A 445 -7.05 35.71 4.57
N THR A 446 -6.41 36.56 3.77
CA THR A 446 -7.06 37.73 3.14
C THR A 446 -8.28 37.34 2.29
N LEU A 447 -8.22 36.21 1.57
CA LEU A 447 -9.35 35.72 0.77
C LEU A 447 -10.46 35.18 1.70
N SER A 448 -10.12 34.48 2.76
CA SER A 448 -11.08 33.99 3.76
C SER A 448 -11.78 35.12 4.50
N ASP A 449 -11.04 36.16 4.90
CA ASP A 449 -11.60 37.35 5.58
C ASP A 449 -12.59 38.11 4.68
N ARG A 450 -12.45 37.99 3.36
CA ARG A 450 -13.35 38.54 2.35
C ARG A 450 -14.43 37.55 1.92
N GLU A 451 -14.62 36.43 2.64
CA GLU A 451 -15.57 35.35 2.35
C GLU A 451 -15.40 34.70 0.96
N ARG A 452 -14.23 34.87 0.33
CA ARG A 452 -13.89 34.29 -0.98
C ARG A 452 -13.29 32.88 -0.80
N PHE A 453 -14.06 31.98 -0.17
CA PHE A 453 -13.59 30.66 0.26
C PHE A 453 -13.14 29.75 -0.89
N GLU A 454 -13.81 29.82 -2.06
CA GLU A 454 -13.41 29.02 -3.21
C GLU A 454 -12.03 29.43 -3.75
N GLU A 455 -11.73 30.73 -3.76
CA GLU A 455 -10.42 31.22 -4.20
C GLU A 455 -9.34 30.91 -3.15
N ALA A 456 -9.66 31.03 -1.86
CA ALA A 456 -8.76 30.60 -0.79
C ALA A 456 -8.44 29.11 -0.92
N ARG A 457 -9.43 28.28 -1.28
CA ARG A 457 -9.24 26.85 -1.58
C ARG A 457 -8.27 26.62 -2.73
N VAL A 458 -8.45 27.34 -3.82
CA VAL A 458 -7.56 27.23 -4.99
C VAL A 458 -6.12 27.58 -4.62
N VAL A 459 -5.91 28.68 -3.85
CA VAL A 459 -4.56 29.06 -3.39
C VAL A 459 -3.99 27.99 -2.46
N ARG A 460 -4.78 27.41 -1.59
CA ARG A 460 -4.36 26.29 -0.71
C ARG A 460 -3.90 25.08 -1.53
N ASP A 461 -4.72 24.63 -2.50
CA ASP A 461 -4.44 23.44 -3.30
C ASP A 461 -3.16 23.63 -4.13
N ARG A 462 -2.93 24.84 -4.68
CA ARG A 462 -1.69 25.26 -5.35
C ARG A 462 -0.50 25.26 -4.38
N THR A 463 -0.66 25.80 -3.18
CA THR A 463 0.38 25.81 -2.15
C THR A 463 0.79 24.41 -1.77
N LEU A 464 -0.17 23.50 -1.57
CA LEU A 464 0.11 22.08 -1.29
C LEU A 464 0.87 21.41 -2.43
N ALA A 465 0.53 21.68 -3.69
CA ALA A 465 1.26 21.13 -4.82
C ALA A 465 2.73 21.61 -4.85
N LEU A 466 2.96 22.91 -4.62
CA LEU A 466 4.30 23.49 -4.53
C LEU A 466 5.11 22.88 -3.38
N VAL A 467 4.56 22.88 -2.16
CA VAL A 467 5.23 22.41 -0.95
C VAL A 467 5.56 20.92 -1.04
N ARG A 468 4.67 20.09 -1.59
CA ARG A 468 4.93 18.66 -1.82
C ARG A 468 6.05 18.43 -2.82
N GLY A 469 6.06 19.18 -3.93
CA GLY A 469 7.12 19.08 -4.93
C GLY A 469 8.48 19.52 -4.39
N ALA A 470 8.52 20.66 -3.69
CA ALA A 470 9.75 21.17 -3.06
C ALA A 470 10.26 20.24 -1.93
N ALA A 471 9.38 19.78 -1.03
CA ALA A 471 9.76 18.86 0.04
C ALA A 471 10.31 17.53 -0.51
N ARG A 472 9.74 17.05 -1.62
CA ARG A 472 10.24 15.85 -2.30
C ARG A 472 11.64 16.07 -2.87
N ALA A 473 11.88 17.16 -3.58
CA ALA A 473 13.18 17.49 -4.13
C ALA A 473 14.24 17.65 -3.02
N GLN A 474 13.91 18.41 -1.98
CA GLN A 474 14.80 18.68 -0.83
C GLN A 474 15.13 17.43 -0.02
N ARG A 475 14.26 16.42 -0.01
CA ARG A 475 14.52 15.13 0.63
C ARG A 475 15.44 14.24 -0.20
N LEU A 476 15.32 14.28 -1.53
CA LEU A 476 16.10 13.45 -2.45
C LEU A 476 17.52 13.98 -2.67
N ASP A 477 17.66 15.29 -2.78
CA ASP A 477 18.90 15.98 -3.15
C ASP A 477 20.10 15.65 -2.26
N PRO A 478 19.98 15.62 -0.91
CA PRO A 478 21.13 15.29 -0.05
C PRO A 478 21.71 13.91 -0.33
N LEU A 479 20.87 12.89 -0.54
CA LEU A 479 21.34 11.53 -0.86
C LEU A 479 21.92 11.46 -2.27
N ALA A 480 21.34 12.22 -3.23
CA ALA A 480 21.84 12.27 -4.60
C ALA A 480 23.23 12.92 -4.73
N ARG A 481 23.66 13.70 -3.73
CA ARG A 481 25.00 14.34 -3.70
C ARG A 481 26.05 13.57 -2.92
N ILE A 482 25.67 12.55 -2.14
CA ILE A 482 26.62 11.75 -1.35
C ILE A 482 27.39 10.81 -2.26
N PRO A 483 28.75 10.89 -2.34
CA PRO A 483 29.56 9.99 -3.14
C PRO A 483 29.38 8.54 -2.76
N GLU A 484 29.38 8.21 -1.47
CA GLU A 484 29.12 6.88 -0.95
C GLU A 484 28.48 6.93 0.44
N LEU A 485 27.44 6.13 0.62
CA LEU A 485 26.81 5.85 1.91
C LEU A 485 26.66 4.34 2.04
N VAL A 486 27.10 3.81 3.18
CA VAL A 486 26.87 2.42 3.56
C VAL A 486 26.03 2.38 4.82
N ALA A 487 24.95 1.62 4.77
CA ALA A 487 24.07 1.43 5.90
C ALA A 487 23.81 -0.06 6.16
N ALA A 488 23.49 -0.39 7.40
CA ALA A 488 23.21 -1.75 7.84
C ALA A 488 21.92 -1.80 8.68
N ARG A 489 21.24 -2.93 8.59
CA ARG A 489 20.09 -3.26 9.44
C ARG A 489 20.19 -4.72 9.87
N HIS A 490 19.87 -5.00 11.14
CA HIS A 490 19.71 -6.39 11.58
C HIS A 490 18.47 -7.00 10.94
N ASP A 491 18.63 -8.17 10.30
CA ASP A 491 17.50 -8.92 9.73
C ASP A 491 16.72 -9.60 10.86
N PRO A 492 15.46 -9.21 11.10
CA PRO A 492 14.68 -9.77 12.19
C PRO A 492 14.17 -11.19 11.93
N VAL A 493 14.15 -11.62 10.65
CA VAL A 493 13.58 -12.91 10.22
C VAL A 493 14.68 -13.96 10.11
N LEU A 494 15.70 -13.69 9.30
CA LEU A 494 16.79 -14.64 9.05
C LEU A 494 17.91 -14.50 10.09
N GLY A 495 17.95 -13.40 10.81
CA GLY A 495 19.09 -13.01 11.66
C GLY A 495 20.26 -12.56 10.79
N GLY A 496 21.33 -12.05 11.44
CA GLY A 496 22.45 -11.47 10.71
C GLY A 496 22.20 -10.03 10.29
N TRP A 497 22.86 -9.54 9.25
CA TRP A 497 22.84 -8.14 8.86
C TRP A 497 22.61 -7.96 7.37
N GLU A 498 21.67 -7.13 7.01
CA GLU A 498 21.51 -6.58 5.67
C GLU A 498 22.42 -5.36 5.51
N PHE A 499 23.18 -5.28 4.42
CA PHE A 499 24.00 -4.14 4.05
C PHE A 499 23.55 -3.55 2.74
N VAL A 500 23.63 -2.22 2.64
CA VAL A 500 23.27 -1.45 1.46
C VAL A 500 24.39 -0.44 1.19
N CYS A 501 24.90 -0.42 -0.03
CA CYS A 501 25.84 0.58 -0.53
C CYS A 501 25.12 1.47 -1.54
N VAL A 502 25.14 2.78 -1.30
CA VAL A 502 24.48 3.80 -2.13
C VAL A 502 25.53 4.78 -2.61
N ARG A 503 25.55 5.07 -3.92
CA ARG A 503 26.43 6.09 -4.51
C ARG A 503 25.59 7.09 -5.30
N TYR A 504 25.68 8.37 -4.95
CA TYR A 504 24.92 9.45 -5.59
C TYR A 504 23.41 9.17 -5.72
N GLY A 505 22.80 8.63 -4.64
CA GLY A 505 21.38 8.28 -4.60
C GLY A 505 20.99 7.01 -5.39
N ARG A 506 21.96 6.31 -5.99
CA ARG A 506 21.79 5.06 -6.71
C ARG A 506 22.20 3.87 -5.84
N LEU A 507 21.41 2.81 -5.84
CA LEU A 507 21.78 1.57 -5.17
C LEU A 507 22.93 0.91 -5.94
N ALA A 508 24.13 0.97 -5.35
CA ALA A 508 25.34 0.42 -5.94
C ALA A 508 25.53 -1.07 -5.61
N GLY A 509 24.92 -1.55 -4.52
CA GLY A 509 24.93 -2.96 -4.16
C GLY A 509 24.25 -3.22 -2.84
N SER A 510 23.98 -4.50 -2.56
CA SER A 510 23.49 -4.99 -1.28
C SER A 510 24.13 -6.34 -0.94
N ALA A 511 24.17 -6.66 0.35
CA ALA A 511 24.67 -7.95 0.84
C ALA A 511 23.93 -8.35 2.12
N HIS A 512 23.99 -9.64 2.44
CA HIS A 512 23.50 -10.18 3.70
C HIS A 512 24.62 -11.01 4.36
N SER A 513 24.90 -10.76 5.65
CA SER A 513 25.75 -11.64 6.45
C SER A 513 24.90 -12.61 7.26
N PRO A 514 25.22 -13.91 7.27
CA PRO A 514 24.46 -14.86 8.07
C PRO A 514 24.57 -14.60 9.58
N ARG A 515 23.59 -15.11 10.33
CA ARG A 515 23.60 -15.04 11.79
C ARG A 515 24.85 -15.70 12.38
N GLY A 516 25.51 -15.03 13.31
CA GLY A 516 26.68 -15.55 14.02
C GLY A 516 28.00 -15.43 13.26
N ILE A 517 28.00 -14.91 12.06
CA ILE A 517 29.20 -14.63 11.25
C ILE A 517 29.62 -13.16 11.48
N ASP A 518 30.93 -12.88 11.49
CA ASP A 518 31.43 -11.51 11.52
C ASP A 518 30.93 -10.74 10.29
N PRO A 519 30.18 -9.64 10.47
CA PRO A 519 29.63 -8.90 9.35
C PRO A 519 30.66 -8.06 8.58
N VAL A 520 31.80 -7.73 9.17
CA VAL A 520 32.80 -6.82 8.58
C VAL A 520 33.36 -7.32 7.24
N PRO A 521 33.74 -8.59 7.07
CA PRO A 521 34.19 -9.09 5.78
C PRO A 521 33.13 -8.97 4.67
N HIS A 522 31.84 -9.20 4.99
CA HIS A 522 30.75 -9.05 4.04
C HIS A 522 30.55 -7.58 3.62
N LEU A 523 30.67 -6.67 4.58
CA LEU A 523 30.65 -5.23 4.32
C LEU A 523 31.77 -4.82 3.35
N ARG A 524 33.01 -5.23 3.62
CA ARG A 524 34.16 -4.89 2.77
C ARG A 524 34.04 -5.49 1.37
N ALA A 525 33.57 -6.72 1.27
CA ALA A 525 33.30 -7.38 -0.01
C ALA A 525 32.21 -6.62 -0.81
N LEU A 526 31.14 -6.17 -0.13
CA LEU A 526 30.10 -5.34 -0.76
C LEU A 526 30.69 -4.05 -1.32
N GLN A 527 31.47 -3.30 -0.53
CA GLN A 527 32.07 -2.04 -0.98
C GLN A 527 32.98 -2.22 -2.19
N ALA A 528 33.77 -3.30 -2.19
CA ALA A 528 34.67 -3.63 -3.30
C ALA A 528 33.93 -4.06 -4.58
N ALA A 529 32.80 -4.75 -4.44
CA ALA A 529 32.01 -5.28 -5.56
C ALA A 529 30.89 -4.32 -6.03
N ALA A 530 30.61 -3.25 -5.29
CA ALA A 530 29.53 -2.33 -5.59
C ALA A 530 29.72 -1.62 -6.95
N GLU A 531 28.61 -1.39 -7.66
CA GLU A 531 28.57 -0.68 -8.95
C GLU A 531 29.31 0.66 -8.86
N VAL A 532 30.23 0.91 -9.79
CA VAL A 532 30.88 2.22 -9.91
C VAL A 532 29.90 3.21 -10.52
N VAL A 533 29.54 4.23 -9.77
CA VAL A 533 28.64 5.29 -10.22
C VAL A 533 29.45 6.56 -10.44
N ALA A 534 29.45 7.08 -11.67
CA ALA A 534 30.11 8.34 -11.98
C ALA A 534 29.42 9.48 -11.24
N ALA A 535 30.21 10.44 -10.74
CA ALA A 535 29.68 11.64 -10.11
C ALA A 535 28.78 12.42 -11.11
N PRO A 536 27.51 12.67 -10.78
CA PRO A 536 26.63 13.40 -11.68
C PRO A 536 27.04 14.87 -11.75
N VAL A 537 26.81 15.50 -12.90
CA VAL A 537 26.96 16.96 -13.02
C VAL A 537 25.69 17.61 -12.50
N ALA A 538 25.80 18.35 -11.38
CA ALA A 538 24.66 19.00 -10.74
C ALA A 538 23.92 19.97 -11.72
N PRO A 539 22.60 20.07 -11.61
CA PRO A 539 21.68 19.41 -10.68
C PRO A 539 21.15 18.05 -11.16
N ALA A 540 21.65 17.51 -12.28
CA ALA A 540 21.19 16.22 -12.81
C ALA A 540 21.50 15.07 -11.81
N PRO A 541 20.54 14.18 -11.49
CA PRO A 541 20.76 13.06 -10.57
C PRO A 541 21.40 11.87 -11.29
N ALA A 542 22.16 11.04 -10.57
CA ALA A 542 22.70 9.77 -11.08
C ALA A 542 21.66 8.64 -11.10
N ALA A 543 20.58 8.77 -10.34
CA ALA A 543 19.53 7.76 -10.22
C ALA A 543 18.14 8.36 -10.51
N HIS A 544 17.20 7.49 -10.92
CA HIS A 544 15.81 7.91 -11.03
C HIS A 544 15.24 8.23 -9.62
N PRO A 545 14.44 9.29 -9.46
CA PRO A 545 13.91 9.69 -8.15
C PRO A 545 13.16 8.59 -7.40
N GLU A 546 12.43 7.72 -8.08
CA GLU A 546 11.74 6.58 -7.43
C GLU A 546 12.73 5.59 -6.79
N GLU A 547 13.90 5.39 -7.38
CA GLU A 547 14.96 4.57 -6.80
C GLU A 547 15.51 5.21 -5.52
N THR A 548 15.87 6.50 -5.59
CA THR A 548 16.35 7.26 -4.43
C THR A 548 15.30 7.29 -3.31
N GLU A 549 14.01 7.39 -3.64
CA GLU A 549 12.92 7.32 -2.65
C GLU A 549 12.80 5.96 -1.97
N ARG A 550 12.99 4.86 -2.72
CA ARG A 550 12.99 3.51 -2.12
C ARG A 550 14.15 3.36 -1.14
N ILE A 551 15.32 3.85 -1.51
CA ILE A 551 16.50 3.85 -0.63
C ILE A 551 16.24 4.69 0.63
N LEU A 552 15.74 5.91 0.50
CA LEU A 552 15.41 6.78 1.64
C LEU A 552 14.37 6.15 2.56
N ARG A 553 13.34 5.51 2.00
CA ARG A 553 12.34 4.80 2.80
C ARG A 553 12.95 3.65 3.60
N TRP A 554 13.88 2.92 3.00
CA TRP A 554 14.62 1.87 3.70
C TRP A 554 15.52 2.45 4.80
N LEU A 555 16.20 3.58 4.53
CA LEU A 555 17.04 4.27 5.52
C LEU A 555 16.23 4.81 6.72
N ASP A 556 14.96 5.17 6.51
CA ASP A 556 14.03 5.61 7.56
C ASP A 556 13.45 4.43 8.39
N MET A 557 13.72 3.18 8.04
CA MET A 557 13.17 2.03 8.76
C MET A 557 13.81 1.89 10.16
N PRO A 558 13.04 1.44 11.16
CA PRO A 558 13.59 1.19 12.49
C PRO A 558 14.75 0.19 12.45
N GLY A 559 15.81 0.51 13.19
CA GLY A 559 16.99 -0.36 13.31
C GLY A 559 18.03 -0.19 12.20
N VAL A 560 17.78 0.62 11.18
CA VAL A 560 18.81 0.98 10.19
C VAL A 560 19.85 1.91 10.82
N ARG A 561 21.12 1.65 10.55
CA ARG A 561 22.27 2.44 11.01
C ARG A 561 23.15 2.80 9.83
N ILE A 562 23.53 4.05 9.74
CA ILE A 562 24.59 4.47 8.83
C ILE A 562 25.91 3.98 9.39
N VAL A 563 26.64 3.20 8.61
CA VAL A 563 27.94 2.62 8.97
C VAL A 563 29.06 3.53 8.51
N GLU A 564 29.02 3.95 7.25
CA GLU A 564 29.99 4.83 6.63
C GLU A 564 29.28 5.83 5.73
N VAL A 565 29.78 7.08 5.70
CA VAL A 565 29.30 8.10 4.76
C VAL A 565 30.48 8.96 4.31
N THR A 566 30.61 9.16 3.02
CA THR A 566 31.59 10.06 2.43
C THR A 566 30.91 11.37 2.07
N GLY A 567 31.30 12.46 2.71
CA GLY A 567 30.69 13.77 2.53
C GLY A 567 29.72 14.13 3.66
N THR A 568 28.81 15.06 3.39
CA THR A 568 27.90 15.64 4.39
C THR A 568 26.45 15.36 4.01
N TRP A 569 25.68 14.81 4.93
CA TRP A 569 24.24 14.66 4.79
C TRP A 569 23.52 15.74 5.57
N THR A 570 22.93 16.69 4.84
CA THR A 570 22.19 17.81 5.43
C THR A 570 20.87 18.03 4.68
N CYS A 571 19.85 18.46 5.42
CA CYS A 571 18.59 18.94 4.84
C CYS A 571 18.39 20.42 5.19
N PRO A 572 17.73 21.22 4.34
CA PRO A 572 17.46 22.63 4.65
C PRO A 572 16.64 22.79 5.93
N VAL A 573 17.12 23.64 6.87
CA VAL A 573 16.43 23.88 8.15
C VAL A 573 15.06 24.54 7.94
N GLY A 574 14.92 25.42 6.97
CA GLY A 574 13.67 26.08 6.58
C GLY A 574 12.96 25.42 5.40
N GLY A 575 13.20 24.12 5.19
CA GLY A 575 12.68 23.40 4.04
C GLY A 575 11.17 23.21 4.05
N ALA A 576 10.65 22.79 2.89
CA ALA A 576 9.22 22.66 2.63
C ALA A 576 8.51 21.55 3.45
N SER A 577 9.25 20.63 4.08
CA SER A 577 8.65 19.51 4.86
C SER A 577 7.83 19.99 6.04
N ALA A 578 8.33 20.97 6.83
CA ALA A 578 7.58 21.54 7.95
C ALA A 578 6.31 22.27 7.50
N ALA A 579 6.36 22.95 6.35
CA ALA A 579 5.20 23.59 5.76
C ALA A 579 4.16 22.56 5.29
N ARG A 580 4.58 21.42 4.77
CA ARG A 580 3.73 20.30 4.38
C ARG A 580 2.98 19.74 5.57
N GLU A 581 3.67 19.41 6.66
CA GLU A 581 3.07 18.88 7.88
C GLU A 581 2.01 19.82 8.48
N ALA A 582 2.23 21.13 8.39
CA ALA A 582 1.28 22.14 8.87
C ALA A 582 0.04 22.31 7.97
N LEU A 583 0.12 21.94 6.68
CA LEU A 583 -0.97 22.11 5.69
C LEU A 583 -1.78 20.82 5.45
N GLU A 584 -1.20 19.64 5.61
CA GLU A 584 -1.88 18.34 5.41
C GLU A 584 -3.09 18.09 6.35
N PRO A 585 -3.09 18.46 7.63
CA PRO A 585 -4.28 18.33 8.49
C PRO A 585 -5.51 19.08 7.98
N LEU A 586 -5.32 20.16 7.23
CA LEU A 586 -6.41 20.90 6.59
C LEU A 586 -7.10 20.12 5.45
N GLU A 587 -6.38 19.18 4.83
CA GLU A 587 -6.96 18.21 3.87
C GLU A 587 -7.72 17.07 4.56
N ALA A 588 -7.18 16.53 5.65
CA ALA A 588 -7.79 15.43 6.40
C ALA A 588 -9.15 15.81 7.01
N SER A 589 -9.33 17.07 7.38
CA SER A 589 -10.61 17.61 7.85
C SER A 589 -11.72 17.55 6.78
N ARG A 590 -11.35 17.55 5.50
CA ARG A 590 -12.25 17.48 4.35
C ARG A 590 -12.85 16.08 4.14
N ALA A 591 -12.10 15.02 4.44
CA ALA A 591 -12.58 13.64 4.33
C ALA A 591 -13.60 13.25 5.40
N ARG A 592 -13.80 14.10 6.41
CA ARG A 592 -14.72 13.87 7.54
C ARG A 592 -16.05 14.62 7.46
N VAL A 593 -16.29 15.43 6.43
CA VAL A 593 -17.59 16.07 6.21
C VAL A 593 -18.46 15.10 5.39
N PRO A 594 -19.51 14.48 5.97
CA PRO A 594 -20.42 13.63 5.21
C PRO A 594 -21.25 14.53 4.28
N GLY A 595 -21.12 14.36 2.97
CA GLY A 595 -22.04 15.00 2.03
C GLY A 595 -21.50 15.50 0.70
N PHE A 596 -20.24 15.32 0.35
CA PHE A 596 -19.75 15.63 -1.00
C PHE A 596 -19.17 14.39 -1.68
N ALA A 597 -20.07 13.61 -2.30
CA ALA A 597 -19.68 12.67 -3.35
C ALA A 597 -19.18 13.51 -4.54
N ALA A 598 -17.94 13.28 -4.97
CA ALA A 598 -17.41 13.85 -6.20
C ALA A 598 -18.18 13.26 -7.38
N VAL A 599 -18.96 14.08 -8.06
CA VAL A 599 -19.45 13.83 -9.41
C VAL A 599 -18.31 14.17 -10.37
N GLY A 600 -17.91 13.21 -11.18
CA GLY A 600 -16.95 13.34 -12.26
C GLY A 600 -15.90 12.25 -12.27
#